data_5a48a2505a0f0a8888cac3fbbcc25ad5
#
_entry.id   5a48a2505a0f0a8888cac3fbbcc25ad5
#
_cell.length_a   1.000
_cell.length_b   1.000
_cell.length_c   1.000
_cell.angle_alpha   90.00
_cell.angle_beta   90.00
_cell.angle_gamma   90.00
#
_symmetry.space_group_name_H-M   'P 1'
#
loop_
_entity.id
_entity.type
_entity.pdbx_description
1 polymer ?
#
loop_
_entity_poly.entity_id
_entity_poly.type
_entity_poly.pdbx_seq_one_letter_code
_entity_poly.pdbx_strand_id
1 'polypeptide(L)'
;LIFFIRLFVPESAKWEEEKSSGKTSNWSNVDLAGVLIGCLAAIGIIYVWSPASPVSMPIATVLTFSGLGVALAGFLYPVRQYLARSVAAGSLSPASQKSVMGRMLLGGSLAGIALLGTWGSIQWAPRWAGELKKDVDGQKFYARELTQAATATGAIISTIVAAMAAGRFGRRITYAVLCVGSCASAV
;
A
#
# COMPACT_ATOMS: atom_id res chain seq x y z
N LEU A 1 -19.04 4.99 -8.73
CA LEU A 1 -17.98 4.93 -9.74
C LEU A 1 -17.56 3.48 -10.02
N ILE A 2 -17.22 2.67 -8.99
CA ILE A 2 -16.82 1.26 -9.13
C ILE A 2 -17.83 0.41 -9.89
N PHE A 3 -19.13 0.62 -9.65
CA PHE A 3 -20.20 -0.06 -10.36
C PHE A 3 -20.15 0.20 -11.88
N PHE A 4 -19.92 1.46 -12.30
CA PHE A 4 -19.79 1.80 -13.71
C PHE A 4 -18.52 1.20 -14.34
N ILE A 5 -17.40 1.21 -13.62
CA ILE A 5 -16.16 0.60 -14.11
C ILE A 5 -16.40 -0.89 -14.40
N ARG A 6 -17.08 -1.60 -13.51
CA ARG A 6 -17.36 -3.03 -13.66
C ARG A 6 -18.25 -3.37 -14.86
N LEU A 7 -19.10 -2.43 -15.30
CA LEU A 7 -19.94 -2.60 -16.48
C LEU A 7 -19.19 -2.43 -17.80
N PHE A 8 -18.15 -1.58 -17.81
CA PHE A 8 -17.44 -1.19 -19.03
C PHE A 8 -16.04 -1.82 -19.16
N VAL A 9 -15.47 -2.29 -18.06
CA VAL A 9 -14.15 -2.93 -18.08
C VAL A 9 -14.34 -4.44 -17.97
N PRO A 10 -14.08 -5.21 -19.05
CA PRO A 10 -14.16 -6.65 -19.00
C PRO A 10 -13.10 -7.21 -18.04
N GLU A 11 -13.38 -8.33 -17.42
CA GLU A 11 -12.40 -9.07 -16.64
C GLU A 11 -11.15 -9.36 -17.47
N SER A 12 -9.98 -9.37 -16.84
CA SER A 12 -8.77 -9.66 -17.59
C SER A 12 -8.79 -11.09 -18.12
N ALA A 13 -8.39 -11.30 -19.37
CA ALA A 13 -8.31 -12.62 -19.98
C ALA A 13 -7.54 -13.63 -19.12
N LYS A 14 -6.50 -13.16 -18.42
CA LYS A 14 -5.73 -13.98 -17.49
C LYS A 14 -6.52 -14.42 -16.26
N TRP A 15 -7.43 -13.58 -15.77
CA TRP A 15 -8.32 -13.93 -14.65
C TRP A 15 -9.34 -15.01 -15.08
N GLU A 16 -9.91 -14.87 -16.27
CA GLU A 16 -10.84 -15.86 -16.82
C GLU A 16 -10.16 -17.21 -17.06
N GLU A 17 -8.92 -17.21 -17.56
CA GLU A 17 -8.10 -18.41 -17.75
C GLU A 17 -7.81 -19.10 -16.40
N GLU A 18 -7.37 -18.36 -15.37
CA GLU A 18 -7.09 -18.90 -14.04
C GLU A 18 -8.38 -19.40 -13.36
N LYS A 19 -9.50 -18.75 -13.58
CA LYS A 19 -10.82 -19.15 -13.06
C LYS A 19 -11.29 -20.43 -13.73
N SER A 20 -11.19 -20.53 -15.05
CA SER A 20 -11.59 -21.72 -15.81
C SER A 20 -10.70 -22.94 -15.51
N SER A 21 -9.43 -22.71 -15.17
CA SER A 21 -8.50 -23.78 -14.77
C SER A 21 -8.74 -24.30 -13.34
N GLY A 22 -9.72 -23.78 -12.61
CA GLY A 22 -10.08 -24.22 -11.25
C GLY A 22 -9.06 -23.85 -10.17
N LYS A 23 -7.98 -23.12 -10.50
CA LYS A 23 -6.92 -22.75 -9.56
C LYS A 23 -7.40 -21.80 -8.45
N THR A 24 -8.50 -21.09 -8.68
CA THR A 24 -9.11 -20.19 -7.69
C THR A 24 -9.94 -20.92 -6.63
N SER A 25 -10.21 -22.21 -6.78
CA SER A 25 -11.02 -23.02 -5.84
C SER A 25 -10.32 -23.31 -4.50
N ASN A 26 -9.04 -23.03 -4.39
CA ASN A 26 -8.24 -23.27 -3.17
C ASN A 26 -8.46 -22.23 -2.06
N TRP A 27 -9.32 -21.24 -2.25
CA TRP A 27 -9.72 -20.29 -1.21
C TRP A 27 -10.79 -20.88 -0.30
N SER A 28 -10.69 -20.57 1.01
CA SER A 28 -11.69 -20.95 1.99
C SER A 28 -12.19 -19.71 2.75
N ASN A 29 -13.48 -19.67 3.05
CA ASN A 29 -14.06 -18.57 3.85
C ASN A 29 -13.43 -18.44 5.23
N VAL A 30 -12.90 -19.54 5.79
CA VAL A 30 -12.19 -19.53 7.08
C VAL A 30 -10.91 -18.69 7.01
N ASP A 31 -10.30 -18.54 5.83
CA ASP A 31 -9.11 -17.73 5.65
C ASP A 31 -9.38 -16.24 5.91
N LEU A 32 -10.62 -15.80 5.74
CA LEU A 32 -11.05 -14.43 6.06
C LEU A 32 -10.94 -14.09 7.54
N ALA A 33 -10.98 -15.10 8.42
CA ALA A 33 -10.78 -14.88 9.86
C ALA A 33 -9.42 -14.23 10.15
N GLY A 34 -8.37 -14.64 9.43
CA GLY A 34 -7.06 -14.02 9.54
C GLY A 34 -7.08 -12.54 9.16
N VAL A 35 -7.78 -12.21 8.07
CA VAL A 35 -7.94 -10.81 7.61
C VAL A 35 -8.68 -9.99 8.67
N LEU A 36 -9.76 -10.51 9.24
CA LEU A 36 -10.52 -9.82 10.29
C LEU A 36 -9.65 -9.54 11.52
N ILE A 37 -8.86 -10.52 11.97
CA ILE A 37 -7.92 -10.35 13.08
C ILE A 37 -6.90 -9.24 12.73
N GLY A 38 -6.35 -9.24 11.52
CA GLY A 38 -5.43 -8.21 11.04
C GLY A 38 -6.06 -6.82 11.04
N CYS A 39 -7.30 -6.70 10.57
CA CYS A 39 -8.06 -5.44 10.58
C CYS A 39 -8.34 -4.96 12.02
N LEU A 40 -8.74 -5.84 12.92
CA LEU A 40 -8.98 -5.49 14.32
C LEU A 40 -7.69 -5.00 15.00
N ALA A 41 -6.56 -5.64 14.72
CA ALA A 41 -5.26 -5.20 15.23
C ALA A 41 -4.90 -3.80 14.71
N ALA A 42 -5.14 -3.53 13.41
CA ALA A 42 -4.91 -2.21 12.82
C ALA A 42 -5.81 -1.13 13.45
N ILE A 43 -7.10 -1.43 13.66
CA ILE A 43 -8.04 -0.54 14.36
C ILE A 43 -7.56 -0.28 15.79
N GLY A 44 -7.09 -1.31 16.49
CA GLY A 44 -6.53 -1.19 17.83
C GLY A 44 -5.34 -0.23 17.87
N ILE A 45 -4.42 -0.30 16.90
CA ILE A 45 -3.30 0.64 16.78
C ILE A 45 -3.81 2.07 16.59
N ILE A 46 -4.78 2.29 15.72
CA ILE A 46 -5.37 3.63 15.51
C ILE A 46 -5.98 4.16 16.80
N TYR A 47 -6.69 3.33 17.56
CA TYR A 47 -7.26 3.71 18.85
C TYR A 47 -6.18 4.08 19.87
N VAL A 48 -5.09 3.32 19.97
CA VAL A 48 -3.96 3.60 20.88
C VAL A 48 -3.37 4.99 20.65
N TRP A 49 -3.33 5.47 19.40
CA TRP A 49 -2.81 6.79 19.04
C TRP A 49 -3.90 7.86 18.92
N SER A 50 -5.13 7.56 19.28
CA SER A 50 -6.22 8.56 19.28
C SER A 50 -6.09 9.50 20.48
N PRO A 51 -6.58 10.76 20.39
CA PRO A 51 -6.61 11.69 21.52
C PRO A 51 -7.44 11.19 22.73
N ALA A 52 -8.34 10.24 22.50
CA ALA A 52 -9.18 9.65 23.54
C ALA A 52 -8.50 8.49 24.29
N SER A 53 -7.30 8.09 23.89
CA SER A 53 -6.60 6.96 24.49
C SER A 53 -5.93 7.35 25.81
N PRO A 54 -6.19 6.64 26.91
CA PRO A 54 -5.52 6.89 28.21
C PRO A 54 -4.13 6.25 28.29
N VAL A 55 -3.62 5.70 27.20
CA VAL A 55 -2.41 4.85 27.18
C VAL A 55 -1.15 5.72 27.22
N SER A 56 -0.22 5.40 28.13
CA SER A 56 1.08 6.07 28.19
C SER A 56 1.97 5.73 26.99
N MET A 57 2.89 6.64 26.61
CA MET A 57 3.77 6.49 25.44
C MET A 57 4.53 5.15 25.39
N PRO A 58 5.17 4.66 26.47
CA PRO A 58 5.87 3.37 26.41
C PRO A 58 4.94 2.21 26.10
N ILE A 59 3.75 2.20 26.71
CA ILE A 59 2.74 1.16 26.48
C ILE A 59 2.19 1.25 25.05
N ALA A 60 1.93 2.48 24.57
CA ALA A 60 1.49 2.71 23.18
C ALA A 60 2.49 2.15 22.17
N THR A 61 3.78 2.34 22.42
CA THR A 61 4.84 1.80 21.56
C THR A 61 4.81 0.27 21.53
N VAL A 62 4.74 -0.38 22.70
CA VAL A 62 4.66 -1.86 22.78
C VAL A 62 3.41 -2.39 22.08
N LEU A 63 2.25 -1.75 22.32
CA LEU A 63 0.99 -2.13 21.68
C LEU A 63 1.04 -1.94 20.15
N THR A 64 1.74 -0.92 19.67
CA THR A 64 1.93 -0.69 18.24
C THR A 64 2.74 -1.80 17.60
N PHE A 65 3.89 -2.16 18.14
CA PHE A 65 4.72 -3.24 17.59
C PHE A 65 4.04 -4.59 17.67
N SER A 66 3.38 -4.91 18.78
CA SER A 66 2.62 -6.15 18.90
C SER A 66 1.42 -6.18 17.95
N GLY A 67 0.69 -5.09 17.84
CA GLY A 67 -0.42 -4.94 16.89
C GLY A 67 0.01 -5.07 15.44
N LEU A 68 1.16 -4.49 15.05
CA LEU A 68 1.75 -4.68 13.73
C LEU A 68 2.10 -6.15 13.48
N GLY A 69 2.67 -6.85 14.46
CA GLY A 69 2.95 -8.28 14.38
C GLY A 69 1.69 -9.11 14.15
N VAL A 70 0.63 -8.84 14.91
CA VAL A 70 -0.67 -9.50 14.77
C VAL A 70 -1.31 -9.18 13.42
N ALA A 71 -1.29 -7.92 12.98
CA ALA A 71 -1.82 -7.51 11.68
C ALA A 71 -1.09 -8.22 10.53
N LEU A 72 0.24 -8.25 10.57
CA LEU A 72 1.06 -8.94 9.57
C LEU A 72 0.75 -10.44 9.54
N ALA A 73 0.70 -11.09 10.69
CA ALA A 73 0.36 -12.51 10.77
C ALA A 73 -1.06 -12.78 10.25
N GLY A 74 -2.01 -11.94 10.59
CA GLY A 74 -3.40 -12.03 10.14
C GLY A 74 -3.55 -11.89 8.63
N PHE A 75 -2.88 -10.92 8.01
CA PHE A 75 -2.92 -10.74 6.56
C PHE A 75 -2.12 -11.79 5.79
N LEU A 76 -1.07 -12.36 6.37
CA LEU A 76 -0.30 -13.44 5.75
C LEU A 76 -0.98 -14.81 5.89
N TYR A 77 -1.86 -14.98 6.86
CA TYR A 77 -2.53 -16.25 7.12
C TYR A 77 -3.27 -16.82 5.90
N PRO A 78 -4.19 -16.08 5.24
CA PRO A 78 -4.90 -16.61 4.07
C PRO A 78 -3.96 -16.97 2.92
N VAL A 79 -2.91 -16.21 2.72
CA VAL A 79 -1.91 -16.48 1.68
C VAL A 79 -1.17 -17.79 1.95
N ARG A 80 -0.74 -17.99 3.20
CA ARG A 80 -0.07 -19.24 3.61
C ARG A 80 -0.97 -20.46 3.43
N GLN A 81 -2.24 -20.34 3.84
CA GLN A 81 -3.23 -21.41 3.71
C GLN A 81 -3.54 -21.74 2.25
N TYR A 82 -3.71 -20.71 1.42
CA TYR A 82 -3.89 -20.88 -0.02
C TYR A 82 -2.72 -21.62 -0.66
N LEU A 83 -1.49 -21.18 -0.39
CA LEU A 83 -0.28 -21.82 -0.93
C LEU A 83 -0.12 -23.25 -0.42
N ALA A 84 -0.42 -23.51 0.86
CA ALA A 84 -0.37 -24.87 1.41
C ALA A 84 -1.36 -25.81 0.73
N ARG A 85 -2.60 -25.35 0.51
CA ARG A 85 -3.60 -26.14 -0.24
C ARG A 85 -3.21 -26.35 -1.70
N SER A 86 -2.60 -25.36 -2.33
CA SER A 86 -2.11 -25.47 -3.70
C SER A 86 -0.97 -26.51 -3.83
N VAL A 87 -0.13 -26.62 -2.79
CA VAL A 87 0.89 -27.69 -2.73
C VAL A 87 0.23 -29.05 -2.51
N ALA A 88 -0.72 -29.15 -1.58
CA ALA A 88 -1.44 -30.39 -1.31
C ALA A 88 -2.24 -30.89 -2.53
N ALA A 89 -2.78 -29.96 -3.33
CA ALA A 89 -3.46 -30.28 -4.60
C ALA A 89 -2.51 -30.60 -5.75
N GLY A 90 -1.19 -30.59 -5.54
CA GLY A 90 -0.18 -30.87 -6.58
C GLY A 90 -0.01 -29.77 -7.62
N SER A 91 -0.69 -28.63 -7.48
CA SER A 91 -0.61 -27.50 -8.42
C SER A 91 0.63 -26.62 -8.20
N LEU A 92 1.30 -26.78 -7.07
CA LEU A 92 2.50 -26.01 -6.70
C LEU A 92 3.53 -26.91 -6.03
N SER A 93 4.83 -26.74 -6.36
CA SER A 93 5.89 -27.46 -5.63
C SER A 93 6.23 -26.76 -4.30
N PRO A 94 6.71 -27.52 -3.26
CA PRO A 94 7.13 -26.91 -1.99
C PRO A 94 8.23 -25.87 -2.12
N ALA A 95 9.13 -26.06 -3.09
CA ALA A 95 10.20 -25.07 -3.39
C ALA A 95 9.63 -23.79 -3.97
N SER A 96 8.63 -23.90 -4.86
CA SER A 96 7.92 -22.75 -5.43
C SER A 96 7.12 -21.99 -4.36
N GLN A 97 6.54 -22.67 -3.38
CA GLN A 97 5.82 -22.03 -2.28
C GLN A 97 6.70 -21.02 -1.52
N LYS A 98 7.92 -21.42 -1.15
CA LYS A 98 8.88 -20.53 -0.46
C LYS A 98 9.27 -19.34 -1.33
N SER A 99 9.53 -19.58 -2.62
CA SER A 99 9.90 -18.53 -3.58
C SER A 99 8.76 -17.52 -3.78
N VAL A 100 7.52 -17.98 -3.92
CA VAL A 100 6.33 -17.12 -4.07
C VAL A 100 6.13 -16.28 -2.83
N MET A 101 6.17 -16.88 -1.64
CA MET A 101 6.05 -16.16 -0.37
C MET A 101 7.14 -15.09 -0.20
N GLY A 102 8.39 -15.42 -0.50
CA GLY A 102 9.50 -14.47 -0.42
C GLY A 102 9.33 -13.29 -1.39
N ARG A 103 8.89 -13.54 -2.62
CA ARG A 103 8.60 -12.50 -3.61
C ARG A 103 7.41 -11.63 -3.21
N MET A 104 6.37 -12.21 -2.62
CA MET A 104 5.21 -11.46 -2.11
C MET A 104 5.62 -10.55 -0.94
N LEU A 105 6.40 -11.05 0.01
CA LEU A 105 6.91 -10.25 1.13
C LEU A 105 7.82 -9.12 0.64
N LEU A 106 8.72 -9.40 -0.30
CA LEU A 106 9.57 -8.38 -0.90
C LEU A 106 8.75 -7.32 -1.62
N GLY A 107 7.79 -7.73 -2.46
CA GLY A 107 6.92 -6.81 -3.18
C GLY A 107 6.07 -5.96 -2.23
N GLY A 108 5.49 -6.58 -1.20
CA GLY A 108 4.72 -5.89 -0.16
C GLY A 108 5.58 -4.89 0.64
N SER A 109 6.82 -5.26 0.98
CA SER A 109 7.75 -4.36 1.67
C SER A 109 8.13 -3.16 0.81
N LEU A 110 8.45 -3.38 -0.47
CA LEU A 110 8.76 -2.28 -1.40
C LEU A 110 7.57 -1.35 -1.60
N ALA A 111 6.37 -1.90 -1.76
CA ALA A 111 5.14 -1.09 -1.85
C ALA A 111 4.88 -0.33 -0.54
N GLY A 112 5.10 -0.96 0.61
CA GLY A 112 4.95 -0.35 1.93
C GLY A 112 5.89 0.83 2.14
N ILE A 113 7.15 0.73 1.73
CA ILE A 113 8.12 1.84 1.79
C ILE A 113 7.65 3.01 0.93
N ALA A 114 7.20 2.76 -0.31
CA ALA A 114 6.68 3.80 -1.18
C ALA A 114 5.43 4.49 -0.59
N LEU A 115 4.51 3.70 -0.02
CA LEU A 115 3.31 4.23 0.64
C LEU A 115 3.65 5.05 1.90
N LEU A 116 4.59 4.59 2.73
CA LEU A 116 5.05 5.34 3.90
C LEU A 116 5.67 6.67 3.50
N GLY A 117 6.51 6.71 2.45
CA GLY A 117 7.08 7.94 1.93
C GLY A 117 6.02 8.92 1.45
N THR A 118 5.02 8.44 0.71
CA THR A 118 3.96 9.28 0.17
C THR A 118 2.99 9.76 1.26
N TRP A 119 2.42 8.83 2.05
CA TRP A 119 1.40 9.14 3.05
C TRP A 119 1.99 9.66 4.36
N GLY A 120 3.20 9.25 4.72
CA GLY A 120 3.86 9.68 5.95
C GLY A 120 4.53 11.05 5.86
N SER A 121 4.86 11.54 4.65
CA SER A 121 5.51 12.84 4.49
C SER A 121 4.82 13.75 3.46
N ILE A 122 4.70 13.35 2.20
CA ILE A 122 4.21 14.21 1.13
C ILE A 122 2.78 14.70 1.37
N GLN A 123 1.92 13.85 1.95
CA GLN A 123 0.53 14.23 2.27
C GLN A 123 0.43 15.32 3.36
N TRP A 124 1.49 15.51 4.15
CA TRP A 124 1.53 16.57 5.16
C TRP A 124 2.05 17.90 4.61
N ALA A 125 2.68 17.91 3.43
CA ALA A 125 3.27 19.12 2.84
C ALA A 125 2.27 20.28 2.70
N PRO A 126 1.01 20.10 2.26
CA PRO A 126 0.05 21.19 2.20
C PRO A 126 -0.27 21.78 3.59
N ARG A 127 -0.33 20.95 4.63
CA ARG A 127 -0.56 21.39 5.99
C ARG A 127 0.61 22.20 6.51
N TRP A 128 1.83 21.71 6.32
CA TRP A 128 3.05 22.42 6.71
C TRP A 128 3.17 23.75 5.98
N ALA A 129 2.90 23.79 4.67
CA ALA A 129 2.91 25.04 3.91
C ALA A 129 1.92 26.08 4.48
N GLY A 130 0.74 25.63 4.91
CA GLY A 130 -0.25 26.50 5.56
C GLY A 130 0.19 27.00 6.94
N GLU A 131 0.90 26.17 7.73
CA GLU A 131 1.41 26.56 9.06
C GLU A 131 2.61 27.51 8.97
N LEU A 132 3.50 27.33 7.97
CA LEU A 132 4.68 28.18 7.76
C LEU A 132 4.33 29.58 7.27
N LYS A 133 3.23 29.73 6.54
CA LYS A 133 2.77 31.03 6.00
C LYS A 133 1.49 31.48 6.72
N LYS A 134 1.56 31.61 8.05
CA LYS A 134 0.51 32.33 8.79
C LYS A 134 0.62 33.81 8.46
N ASP A 135 -0.50 34.40 8.08
CA ASP A 135 -0.76 35.81 7.75
C ASP A 135 0.40 36.79 7.97
N VAL A 136 1.09 37.15 6.91
CA VAL A 136 1.96 38.32 6.90
C VAL A 136 1.14 39.45 6.27
N ASP A 137 0.88 40.50 7.02
CA ASP A 137 0.23 41.73 6.60
C ASP A 137 -1.23 41.63 6.08
N GLY A 138 -2.08 40.77 6.68
CA GLY A 138 -3.51 40.72 6.37
C GLY A 138 -3.83 40.16 4.97
N GLN A 139 -2.87 39.71 4.19
CA GLN A 139 -3.08 39.00 2.95
C GLN A 139 -3.26 37.51 3.20
N LYS A 140 -4.41 36.96 2.82
CA LYS A 140 -4.65 35.53 2.79
C LYS A 140 -3.76 34.87 1.76
N PHE A 141 -2.73 34.16 2.23
CA PHE A 141 -1.86 33.41 1.35
C PHE A 141 -2.36 31.96 1.22
N TYR A 142 -2.80 31.56 0.04
CA TYR A 142 -3.31 30.23 -0.27
C TYR A 142 -2.21 29.18 -0.42
N ALA A 143 -1.23 29.16 0.52
CA ALA A 143 -0.08 28.24 0.45
C ALA A 143 -0.49 26.76 0.47
N ARG A 144 -1.50 26.43 1.27
CA ARG A 144 -2.04 25.07 1.37
C ARG A 144 -2.65 24.59 0.06
N GLU A 145 -3.50 25.43 -0.52
CA GLU A 145 -4.22 25.14 -1.75
C GLU A 145 -3.28 25.06 -2.95
N LEU A 146 -2.31 25.97 -3.03
CA LEU A 146 -1.29 25.98 -4.08
C LEU A 146 -0.40 24.73 -3.99
N THR A 147 0.04 24.35 -2.79
CA THR A 147 0.84 23.14 -2.58
C THR A 147 0.06 21.89 -2.97
N GLN A 148 -1.22 21.83 -2.61
CA GLN A 148 -2.08 20.70 -2.97
C GLN A 148 -2.30 20.61 -4.48
N ALA A 149 -2.57 21.75 -5.14
CA ALA A 149 -2.73 21.83 -6.60
C ALA A 149 -1.43 21.44 -7.33
N ALA A 150 -0.28 21.93 -6.87
CA ALA A 150 1.03 21.58 -7.43
C ALA A 150 1.33 20.08 -7.28
N THR A 151 1.05 19.51 -6.10
CA THR A 151 1.24 18.07 -5.84
C THR A 151 0.34 17.22 -6.73
N ALA A 152 -0.94 17.58 -6.88
CA ALA A 152 -1.87 16.87 -7.73
C ALA A 152 -1.46 16.94 -9.22
N THR A 153 -1.09 18.12 -9.69
CA THR A 153 -0.63 18.33 -11.07
C THR A 153 0.66 17.55 -11.33
N GLY A 154 1.61 17.60 -10.40
CA GLY A 154 2.85 16.81 -10.47
C GLY A 154 2.58 15.31 -10.52
N ALA A 155 1.63 14.81 -9.75
CA ALA A 155 1.25 13.40 -9.75
C ALA A 155 0.66 12.97 -11.10
N ILE A 156 -0.19 13.78 -11.71
CA ILE A 156 -0.76 13.49 -13.05
C ILE A 156 0.35 13.43 -14.11
N ILE A 157 1.19 14.44 -14.16
CA ILE A 157 2.28 14.51 -15.14
C ILE A 157 3.26 13.36 -14.95
N SER A 158 3.69 13.11 -13.71
CA SER A 158 4.64 12.04 -13.40
C SER A 158 4.11 10.66 -13.74
N THR A 159 2.82 10.41 -13.57
CA THR A 159 2.20 9.12 -13.91
C THR A 159 2.27 8.86 -15.42
N ILE A 160 1.98 9.87 -16.23
CA ILE A 160 2.05 9.76 -17.71
C ILE A 160 3.50 9.56 -18.15
N VAL A 161 4.42 10.39 -17.66
CA VAL A 161 5.85 10.31 -18.00
C VAL A 161 6.45 8.98 -17.56
N ALA A 162 6.13 8.50 -16.34
CA ALA A 162 6.60 7.23 -15.84
C ALA A 162 6.08 6.04 -16.67
N ALA A 163 4.81 6.07 -17.10
CA ALA A 163 4.23 5.03 -17.94
C ALA A 163 4.94 4.97 -19.32
N MET A 164 5.18 6.11 -19.95
CA MET A 164 5.90 6.20 -21.22
C MET A 164 7.37 5.75 -21.08
N ALA A 165 8.05 6.19 -20.04
CA ALA A 165 9.43 5.81 -19.76
C ALA A 165 9.55 4.30 -19.46
N ALA A 166 8.63 3.75 -18.71
CA ALA A 166 8.61 2.32 -18.40
C ALA A 166 8.40 1.44 -19.64
N GLY A 167 7.61 1.92 -20.61
CA GLY A 167 7.44 1.27 -21.91
C GLY A 167 8.69 1.31 -22.77
N ARG A 168 9.49 2.40 -22.71
CA ARG A 168 10.66 2.61 -23.58
C ARG A 168 11.97 2.08 -22.97
N PHE A 169 12.21 2.31 -21.69
CA PHE A 169 13.48 1.99 -21.00
C PHE A 169 13.39 0.75 -20.10
N GLY A 170 12.18 0.22 -19.94
CA GLY A 170 11.91 -0.89 -19.05
C GLY A 170 11.64 -0.44 -17.60
N ARG A 171 10.82 -1.25 -16.92
CA ARG A 171 10.30 -0.92 -15.58
C ARG A 171 11.38 -0.74 -14.52
N ARG A 172 12.47 -1.54 -14.56
CA ARG A 172 13.54 -1.50 -13.55
C ARG A 172 14.33 -0.19 -13.58
N ILE A 173 14.72 0.24 -14.79
CA ILE A 173 15.49 1.48 -14.99
C ILE A 173 14.62 2.68 -14.63
N THR A 174 13.38 2.72 -15.12
CA THR A 174 12.45 3.81 -14.80
C THR A 174 12.24 3.95 -13.30
N TYR A 175 12.04 2.83 -12.59
CA TYR A 175 11.88 2.85 -11.14
C TYR A 175 13.13 3.39 -10.43
N ALA A 176 14.33 2.93 -10.81
CA ALA A 176 15.58 3.39 -10.24
C ALA A 176 15.78 4.91 -10.44
N VAL A 177 15.52 5.41 -11.65
CA VAL A 177 15.63 6.85 -11.98
C VAL A 177 14.64 7.68 -11.16
N LEU A 178 13.40 7.21 -11.01
CA LEU A 178 12.40 7.89 -10.20
C LEU A 178 12.77 7.92 -8.71
N CYS A 179 13.33 6.84 -8.17
CA CYS A 179 13.82 6.80 -6.79
C CYS A 179 14.96 7.80 -6.57
N VAL A 180 15.95 7.84 -7.47
CA VAL A 180 17.07 8.79 -7.39
C VAL A 180 16.57 10.23 -7.53
N GLY A 181 15.69 10.50 -8.47
CA GLY A 181 15.07 11.82 -8.64
C GLY A 181 14.27 12.26 -7.40
N SER A 182 13.53 11.35 -6.79
CA SER A 182 12.78 11.62 -5.57
C SER A 182 13.71 11.93 -4.38
N CYS A 183 14.80 11.18 -4.23
CA CYS A 183 15.80 11.47 -3.20
C CYS A 183 16.48 12.82 -3.44
N ALA A 184 16.84 13.14 -4.69
CA ALA A 184 17.49 14.40 -5.02
C ALA A 184 16.57 15.63 -4.82
N SER A 185 15.26 15.46 -4.97
CA SER A 185 14.29 16.54 -4.74
C SER A 185 13.93 16.75 -3.27
N ALA A 186 14.30 15.82 -2.40
CA ALA A 186 14.03 15.90 -0.96
C ALA A 186 15.15 16.59 -0.16
N VAL A 187 16.30 16.88 -0.79
CA VAL A 187 17.45 17.60 -0.23
C VAL A 187 17.38 19.07 -0.63
#